data_78d03161fa3b1a32ca3fe8297ae17d39
#
_entry.id   78d03161fa3b1a32ca3fe8297ae17d39
#
_cell.length_a   1.000
_cell.length_b   1.000
_cell.length_c   1.000
_cell.angle_alpha   90.00
_cell.angle_beta   90.00
_cell.angle_gamma   90.00
#
_symmetry.space_group_name_H-M   'P 1'
#
loop_
_entity.id
_entity.type
_entity.pdbx_description
1 polymer ?
#
loop_
_entity_poly.entity_id
_entity_poly.type
_entity_poly.pdbx_seq_one_letter_code
_entity_poly.pdbx_strand_id
1 'polypeptide(L)'
;PLRLVGSEMCIRDRFFASVSYTISSHGFHTDFLGSTLISQFFTLCFLCTLVGYISMLYTRQREKEQEIERLRFENLQSRCDALANQVNPHFFFNSLNGISSLIRKKNDENTLTYVNQLSDIFRYILQSDRKGVVTLREELEFIQSFRYVMEVRFANKLSFTIDVDEAQKDVLTLPVLSLLPLVDNVTVHNRIDSEHKMDISIRLNEQYELVVSNPIYPKLSPPDTNGTGLSNLENRFNLLMNKQIRIETDEKVFRVYLPLI
;
A
#
# COMPACT_ATOMS: atom_id res chain seq x y z
N PRO A 1 25.54 6.10 -30.00
CA PRO A 1 24.96 6.38 -31.31
C PRO A 1 25.98 6.90 -32.32
N LEU A 2 27.09 7.54 -31.90
CA LEU A 2 28.10 8.11 -32.80
C LEU A 2 29.00 7.09 -33.55
N ARG A 3 29.07 5.85 -33.06
CA ARG A 3 29.89 4.80 -33.72
C ARG A 3 29.23 4.17 -34.98
N LEU A 4 27.89 4.19 -35.07
CA LEU A 4 27.17 3.63 -36.23
C LEU A 4 27.24 4.55 -37.45
N VAL A 5 27.25 5.86 -37.27
CA VAL A 5 27.34 6.85 -38.37
C VAL A 5 28.67 6.73 -39.12
N GLY A 6 29.76 6.41 -38.43
CA GLY A 6 31.07 6.21 -39.07
C GLY A 6 31.17 4.94 -39.93
N SER A 7 30.46 3.85 -39.56
CA SER A 7 30.44 2.61 -40.33
C SER A 7 29.61 2.68 -41.60
N GLU A 8 28.48 3.41 -41.54
CA GLU A 8 27.62 3.61 -42.71
C GLU A 8 28.29 4.49 -43.76
N MET A 9 29.01 5.52 -43.35
CA MET A 9 29.81 6.37 -44.29
C MET A 9 30.92 5.51 -44.96
N CYS A 10 31.61 4.67 -44.25
CA CYS A 10 32.67 3.84 -44.79
C CYS A 10 32.15 2.79 -45.80
N ILE A 11 30.97 2.23 -45.58
CA ILE A 11 30.33 1.26 -46.50
C ILE A 11 29.89 1.98 -47.78
N ARG A 12 29.27 3.13 -47.68
CA ARG A 12 28.85 3.92 -48.80
C ARG A 12 30.03 4.34 -49.69
N ASP A 13 31.10 4.85 -49.09
CA ASP A 13 32.27 5.34 -49.81
C ASP A 13 33.04 4.18 -50.49
N ARG A 14 33.12 2.99 -49.87
CA ARG A 14 33.68 1.77 -50.51
C ARG A 14 32.79 1.31 -51.67
N PHE A 15 31.49 1.37 -51.52
CA PHE A 15 30.56 1.02 -52.60
C PHE A 15 30.73 1.95 -53.80
N PHE A 16 30.75 3.26 -53.60
CA PHE A 16 30.99 4.23 -54.68
C PHE A 16 32.35 4.07 -55.32
N ALA A 17 33.40 3.80 -54.55
CA ALA A 17 34.76 3.53 -55.08
C ALA A 17 34.79 2.26 -55.92
N SER A 18 34.13 1.18 -55.48
CA SER A 18 34.04 -0.07 -56.22
C SER A 18 33.26 0.05 -57.52
N VAL A 19 32.14 0.78 -57.50
CA VAL A 19 31.32 1.06 -58.70
C VAL A 19 32.09 1.91 -59.69
N SER A 20 32.80 2.96 -59.25
CA SER A 20 33.62 3.83 -60.06
C SER A 20 34.78 3.06 -60.72
N TYR A 21 35.43 2.14 -59.95
CA TYR A 21 36.52 1.30 -60.45
C TYR A 21 36.05 0.30 -61.54
N THR A 22 34.89 -0.32 -61.36
CA THR A 22 34.31 -1.27 -62.34
C THR A 22 33.87 -0.55 -63.62
N ILE A 23 33.31 0.66 -63.53
CA ILE A 23 32.95 1.45 -64.70
C ILE A 23 34.22 1.90 -65.48
N SER A 24 35.30 2.23 -64.78
CA SER A 24 36.56 2.68 -65.40
C SER A 24 37.39 1.58 -66.04
N SER A 25 37.31 0.36 -65.55
CA SER A 25 38.20 -0.76 -65.98
C SER A 25 37.64 -1.65 -67.09
N HIS A 26 36.34 -1.64 -67.34
CA HIS A 26 35.67 -2.57 -68.26
C HIS A 26 34.83 -1.91 -69.32
N GLY A 27 35.29 -1.01 -70.08
CA GLY A 27 34.56 -0.33 -71.20
C GLY A 27 33.09 -0.79 -71.37
N PHE A 28 32.17 0.17 -71.28
CA PHE A 28 30.72 0.01 -71.13
C PHE A 28 30.09 -0.99 -72.14
N HIS A 29 29.84 -2.23 -71.76
CA HIS A 29 28.82 -3.11 -72.34
C HIS A 29 27.54 -2.86 -71.57
N THR A 30 26.68 -1.96 -72.14
CA THR A 30 25.66 -1.22 -71.38
C THR A 30 24.43 -2.01 -70.91
N ASP A 31 24.15 -3.17 -71.43
CA ASP A 31 22.85 -3.79 -71.22
C ASP A 31 22.77 -4.83 -70.10
N PHE A 32 23.84 -5.53 -69.83
CA PHE A 32 23.88 -6.57 -68.79
C PHE A 32 24.46 -6.07 -67.46
N LEU A 33 25.53 -5.28 -67.49
CA LEU A 33 26.19 -4.74 -66.30
C LEU A 33 25.27 -3.67 -65.62
N GLY A 34 24.55 -2.87 -66.39
CA GLY A 34 23.63 -1.86 -65.84
C GLY A 34 22.50 -2.48 -65.01
N SER A 35 21.91 -3.58 -65.50
CA SER A 35 20.79 -4.23 -64.82
C SER A 35 21.21 -4.93 -63.52
N THR A 36 22.43 -5.55 -63.48
CA THR A 36 22.97 -6.17 -62.28
C THR A 36 23.35 -5.15 -61.22
N LEU A 37 23.93 -4.03 -61.55
CA LEU A 37 24.27 -2.93 -60.63
C LEU A 37 23.04 -2.30 -60.01
N ILE A 38 21.99 -2.07 -60.82
CA ILE A 38 20.72 -1.55 -60.36
C ILE A 38 20.06 -2.53 -59.38
N SER A 39 20.02 -3.82 -59.71
CA SER A 39 19.51 -4.88 -58.81
C SER A 39 20.25 -4.93 -57.45
N GLN A 40 21.61 -4.87 -57.51
CA GLN A 40 22.44 -4.85 -56.28
C GLN A 40 22.17 -3.59 -55.44
N PHE A 41 21.98 -2.43 -56.06
CA PHE A 41 21.66 -1.19 -55.37
C PHE A 41 20.30 -1.31 -54.64
N PHE A 42 19.26 -1.81 -55.33
CA PHE A 42 17.96 -2.00 -54.69
C PHE A 42 17.98 -3.03 -53.56
N THR A 43 18.71 -4.14 -53.72
CA THR A 43 18.88 -5.13 -52.65
C THR A 43 19.62 -4.53 -51.44
N LEU A 44 20.65 -3.73 -51.65
CA LEU A 44 21.38 -3.09 -50.56
C LEU A 44 20.48 -2.06 -49.83
N CYS A 45 19.74 -1.24 -50.58
CA CYS A 45 18.77 -0.29 -49.99
C CYS A 45 17.69 -1.01 -49.18
N PHE A 46 17.19 -2.13 -49.71
CA PHE A 46 16.20 -2.94 -48.99
C PHE A 46 16.76 -3.51 -47.67
N LEU A 47 18.00 -4.06 -47.73
CA LEU A 47 18.66 -4.58 -46.51
C LEU A 47 18.91 -3.47 -45.48
N CYS A 48 19.38 -2.30 -45.91
CA CYS A 48 19.59 -1.16 -45.01
C CYS A 48 18.29 -0.67 -44.37
N THR A 49 17.21 -0.61 -45.13
CA THR A 49 15.87 -0.24 -44.56
C THR A 49 15.33 -1.31 -43.64
N LEU A 50 15.53 -2.57 -43.94
CA LEU A 50 15.14 -3.68 -43.08
C LEU A 50 15.90 -3.68 -41.74
N VAL A 51 17.22 -3.49 -41.78
CA VAL A 51 18.07 -3.38 -40.59
C VAL A 51 17.66 -2.16 -39.76
N GLY A 52 17.41 -1.03 -40.39
CA GLY A 52 16.90 0.18 -39.71
C GLY A 52 15.54 -0.05 -39.05
N TYR A 53 14.64 -0.73 -39.74
CA TYR A 53 13.32 -1.07 -39.21
C TYR A 53 13.41 -2.03 -38.00
N ILE A 54 14.22 -3.08 -38.11
CA ILE A 54 14.47 -4.02 -37.00
C ILE A 54 15.09 -3.30 -35.80
N SER A 55 16.11 -2.45 -36.04
CA SER A 55 16.73 -1.65 -34.96
C SER A 55 15.72 -0.76 -34.26
N MET A 56 14.84 -0.10 -35.02
CA MET A 56 13.76 0.74 -34.44
C MET A 56 12.76 -0.08 -33.62
N LEU A 57 12.39 -1.28 -34.07
CA LEU A 57 11.53 -2.18 -33.31
C LEU A 57 12.19 -2.63 -32.00
N TYR A 58 13.46 -2.99 -32.04
CA TYR A 58 14.25 -3.37 -30.85
C TYR A 58 14.33 -2.21 -29.83
N THR A 59 14.56 -1.00 -30.31
CA THR A 59 14.61 0.19 -29.43
C THR A 59 13.26 0.43 -28.76
N ARG A 60 12.18 0.40 -29.53
CA ARG A 60 10.81 0.55 -29.00
C ARG A 60 10.43 -0.55 -28.01
N GLN A 61 10.84 -1.78 -28.25
CA GLN A 61 10.59 -2.88 -27.32
C GLN A 61 11.34 -2.67 -26.01
N ARG A 62 12.62 -2.29 -26.06
CA ARG A 62 13.41 -1.96 -24.87
C ARG A 62 12.83 -0.80 -24.06
N GLU A 63 12.38 0.25 -24.72
CA GLU A 63 11.73 1.38 -24.07
C GLU A 63 10.46 0.95 -23.33
N LYS A 64 9.63 0.10 -23.96
CA LYS A 64 8.44 -0.47 -23.31
C LYS A 64 8.76 -1.39 -22.13
N GLU A 65 9.79 -2.22 -22.26
CA GLU A 65 10.23 -3.09 -21.17
C GLU A 65 10.73 -2.27 -19.97
N GLN A 66 11.50 -1.23 -20.19
CA GLN A 66 11.95 -0.31 -19.14
C GLN A 66 10.80 0.44 -18.48
N GLU A 67 9.82 0.88 -19.27
CA GLU A 67 8.63 1.55 -18.74
C GLU A 67 7.78 0.60 -17.89
N ILE A 68 7.60 -0.66 -18.30
CA ILE A 68 6.89 -1.69 -17.53
C ILE A 68 7.63 -1.98 -16.21
N GLU A 69 8.96 -2.10 -16.24
CA GLU A 69 9.76 -2.30 -15.02
C GLU A 69 9.64 -1.10 -14.08
N ARG A 70 9.71 0.12 -14.61
CA ARG A 70 9.54 1.33 -13.83
C ARG A 70 8.16 1.39 -13.17
N LEU A 71 7.08 1.16 -13.93
CA LEU A 71 5.71 1.16 -13.40
C LEU A 71 5.51 0.05 -12.35
N ARG A 72 6.12 -1.12 -12.53
CA ARG A 72 6.12 -2.19 -11.52
C ARG A 72 6.83 -1.76 -10.24
N PHE A 73 7.98 -1.11 -10.35
CA PHE A 73 8.71 -0.61 -9.19
C PHE A 73 7.94 0.48 -8.46
N GLU A 74 7.36 1.46 -9.18
CA GLU A 74 6.52 2.51 -8.59
C GLU A 74 5.27 1.92 -7.91
N ASN A 75 4.64 0.88 -8.50
CA ASN A 75 3.51 0.18 -7.89
C ASN A 75 3.91 -0.58 -6.62
N LEU A 76 5.07 -1.26 -6.63
CA LEU A 76 5.60 -1.94 -5.45
C LEU A 76 5.93 -0.94 -4.35
N GLN A 77 6.57 0.17 -4.67
CA GLN A 77 6.89 1.22 -3.71
C GLN A 77 5.61 1.82 -3.11
N SER A 78 4.63 2.16 -3.94
CA SER A 78 3.33 2.67 -3.46
C SER A 78 2.62 1.67 -2.54
N ARG A 79 2.68 0.37 -2.84
CA ARG A 79 2.14 -0.68 -1.96
C ARG A 79 2.93 -0.80 -0.65
N CYS A 80 4.26 -0.72 -0.71
CA CYS A 80 5.09 -0.71 0.50
C CYS A 80 4.81 0.52 1.38
N ASP A 81 4.65 1.70 0.77
CA ASP A 81 4.31 2.92 1.48
C ASP A 81 2.90 2.85 2.09
N ALA A 82 1.93 2.27 1.37
CA ALA A 82 0.58 2.03 1.89
C ALA A 82 0.60 1.05 3.08
N LEU A 83 1.37 -0.05 2.98
CA LEU A 83 1.58 -1.01 4.08
C LEU A 83 2.27 -0.38 5.28
N ALA A 84 3.31 0.42 5.06
CA ALA A 84 4.00 1.14 6.13
C ALA A 84 3.10 2.16 6.82
N ASN A 85 2.18 2.80 6.08
CA ASN A 85 1.21 3.74 6.62
C ASN A 85 0.04 3.06 7.36
N GLN A 86 -0.22 1.77 7.11
CA GLN A 86 -1.23 1.00 7.86
C GLN A 86 -0.76 0.67 9.29
N VAL A 87 0.55 0.52 9.49
CA VAL A 87 1.14 0.44 10.82
C VAL A 87 1.42 1.86 11.27
N ASN A 88 0.54 2.44 12.11
CA ASN A 88 0.77 3.76 12.70
C ASN A 88 2.18 3.79 13.34
N PRO A 89 3.16 4.57 12.80
CA PRO A 89 4.53 4.56 13.32
C PRO A 89 4.58 4.92 14.81
N HIS A 90 3.70 5.80 15.25
CA HIS A 90 3.57 6.17 16.64
C HIS A 90 3.12 4.98 17.52
N PHE A 91 2.18 4.14 17.04
CA PHE A 91 1.80 2.92 17.74
C PHE A 91 2.99 1.95 17.84
N PHE A 92 3.75 1.76 16.75
CA PHE A 92 4.93 0.90 16.72
C PHE A 92 5.98 1.32 17.75
N PHE A 93 6.41 2.59 17.74
CA PHE A 93 7.40 3.10 18.70
C PHE A 93 6.91 3.03 20.14
N ASN A 94 5.63 3.33 20.39
CA ASN A 94 5.05 3.21 21.72
C ASN A 94 5.00 1.76 22.21
N SER A 95 4.76 0.80 21.33
CA SER A 95 4.76 -0.62 21.64
C SER A 95 6.16 -1.10 22.04
N LEU A 96 7.21 -0.65 21.34
CA LEU A 96 8.60 -0.93 21.71
C LEU A 96 8.96 -0.32 23.07
N ASN A 97 8.48 0.88 23.37
CA ASN A 97 8.67 1.50 24.68
C ASN A 97 7.95 0.72 25.78
N GLY A 98 6.79 0.11 25.50
CA GLY A 98 6.07 -0.79 26.39
C GLY A 98 6.92 -2.02 26.76
N ILE A 99 7.50 -2.69 25.75
CA ILE A 99 8.41 -3.83 25.95
C ILE A 99 9.59 -3.39 26.84
N SER A 100 10.25 -2.28 26.50
CA SER A 100 11.39 -1.76 27.28
C SER A 100 11.03 -1.49 28.74
N SER A 101 9.83 -0.97 28.99
CA SER A 101 9.32 -0.72 30.35
C SER A 101 9.10 -2.03 31.13
N LEU A 102 8.54 -3.06 30.51
CA LEU A 102 8.30 -4.36 31.13
C LEU A 102 9.64 -5.08 31.46
N ILE A 103 10.61 -5.06 30.55
CA ILE A 103 11.96 -5.60 30.76
C ILE A 103 12.63 -4.91 31.96
N ARG A 104 12.57 -3.59 32.06
CA ARG A 104 13.14 -2.83 33.20
C ARG A 104 12.49 -3.20 34.54
N LYS A 105 11.22 -3.59 34.51
CA LYS A 105 10.48 -4.04 35.72
C LYS A 105 10.77 -5.51 36.06
N LYS A 106 11.59 -6.22 35.27
CA LYS A 106 11.91 -7.65 35.40
C LYS A 106 10.66 -8.54 35.47
N ASN A 107 9.67 -8.23 34.66
CA ASN A 107 8.42 -8.97 34.59
C ASN A 107 8.40 -9.80 33.31
N ASP A 108 9.09 -10.93 33.33
CA ASP A 108 9.35 -11.72 32.13
C ASP A 108 8.06 -12.34 31.54
N GLU A 109 7.13 -12.78 32.41
CA GLU A 109 5.86 -13.38 31.97
C GLU A 109 4.97 -12.35 31.22
N ASN A 110 4.80 -11.17 31.81
CA ASN A 110 4.05 -10.10 31.16
C ASN A 110 4.76 -9.58 29.91
N THR A 111 6.10 -9.60 29.87
CA THR A 111 6.86 -9.22 28.69
C THR A 111 6.61 -10.18 27.53
N LEU A 112 6.64 -11.49 27.78
CA LEU A 112 6.39 -12.52 26.78
C LEU A 112 4.94 -12.43 26.26
N THR A 113 3.97 -12.28 27.17
CA THR A 113 2.57 -12.09 26.79
C THR A 113 2.38 -10.84 25.94
N TYR A 114 3.00 -9.73 26.31
CA TYR A 114 2.93 -8.47 25.56
C TYR A 114 3.48 -8.62 24.12
N VAL A 115 4.64 -9.30 23.98
CA VAL A 115 5.26 -9.54 22.66
C VAL A 115 4.37 -10.43 21.79
N ASN A 116 3.74 -11.46 22.37
CA ASN A 116 2.82 -12.35 21.66
C ASN A 116 1.58 -11.58 21.16
N GLN A 117 0.94 -10.80 22.04
CA GLN A 117 -0.22 -9.99 21.68
C GLN A 117 0.14 -8.96 20.60
N LEU A 118 1.31 -8.33 20.68
CA LEU A 118 1.79 -7.41 19.69
C LEU A 118 2.05 -8.10 18.33
N SER A 119 2.56 -9.32 18.35
CA SER A 119 2.75 -10.13 17.14
C SER A 119 1.43 -10.48 16.47
N ASP A 120 0.39 -10.79 17.25
CA ASP A 120 -0.96 -11.08 16.73
C ASP A 120 -1.60 -9.83 16.11
N ILE A 121 -1.44 -8.66 16.74
CA ILE A 121 -1.86 -7.37 16.18
C ILE A 121 -1.20 -7.11 14.82
N PHE A 122 0.12 -7.21 14.73
CA PHE A 122 0.83 -6.97 13.47
C PHE A 122 0.45 -8.00 12.40
N ARG A 123 0.28 -9.26 12.76
CA ARG A 123 -0.16 -10.30 11.83
C ARG A 123 -1.54 -9.96 11.25
N TYR A 124 -2.49 -9.56 12.08
CA TYR A 124 -3.82 -9.16 11.63
C TYR A 124 -3.78 -7.95 10.71
N ILE A 125 -3.04 -6.90 11.07
CA ILE A 125 -2.86 -5.70 10.24
C ILE A 125 -2.25 -6.06 8.87
N LEU A 126 -1.18 -6.87 8.83
CA LEU A 126 -0.53 -7.26 7.58
C LEU A 126 -1.41 -8.15 6.68
N GLN A 127 -2.33 -8.90 7.28
CA GLN A 127 -3.28 -9.75 6.53
C GLN A 127 -4.51 -8.98 6.05
N SER A 128 -4.79 -7.80 6.61
CA SER A 128 -5.98 -7.01 6.32
C SER A 128 -6.13 -6.59 4.85
N ASP A 129 -5.01 -6.37 4.16
CA ASP A 129 -5.00 -6.00 2.73
C ASP A 129 -5.68 -7.04 1.82
N ARG A 130 -5.72 -8.29 2.26
CA ARG A 130 -6.32 -9.40 1.50
C ARG A 130 -7.78 -9.67 1.87
N LYS A 131 -8.21 -9.13 3.02
CA LYS A 131 -9.55 -9.33 3.57
C LYS A 131 -10.33 -8.02 3.43
N GLY A 132 -11.38 -8.00 2.62
CA GLY A 132 -12.25 -6.82 2.52
C GLY A 132 -13.17 -6.70 3.74
N VAL A 133 -13.91 -7.78 4.01
CA VAL A 133 -14.89 -7.90 5.10
C VAL A 133 -14.53 -9.13 5.95
N VAL A 134 -14.71 -9.03 7.25
CA VAL A 134 -14.41 -10.08 8.24
C VAL A 134 -15.60 -10.28 9.18
N THR A 135 -15.61 -11.41 9.92
CA THR A 135 -16.62 -11.62 10.95
C THR A 135 -16.38 -10.67 12.14
N LEU A 136 -17.44 -10.37 12.87
CA LEU A 136 -17.34 -9.59 14.11
C LEU A 136 -16.42 -10.31 15.14
N ARG A 137 -16.38 -11.63 15.13
CA ARG A 137 -15.46 -12.42 15.96
C ARG A 137 -14.01 -12.10 15.66
N GLU A 138 -13.59 -12.15 14.39
CA GLU A 138 -12.21 -11.85 13.99
C GLU A 138 -11.79 -10.43 14.42
N GLU A 139 -12.65 -9.45 14.27
CA GLU A 139 -12.38 -8.07 14.65
C GLU A 139 -12.32 -7.89 16.17
N LEU A 140 -13.19 -8.57 16.93
CA LEU A 140 -13.16 -8.55 18.39
C LEU A 140 -11.95 -9.29 18.99
N GLU A 141 -11.49 -10.38 18.38
CA GLU A 141 -10.25 -11.07 18.76
C GLU A 141 -9.03 -10.15 18.57
N PHE A 142 -8.96 -9.44 17.44
CA PHE A 142 -7.95 -8.42 17.20
C PHE A 142 -8.01 -7.33 18.30
N ILE A 143 -9.19 -6.82 18.62
CA ILE A 143 -9.37 -5.81 19.67
C ILE A 143 -8.98 -6.34 21.06
N GLN A 144 -9.17 -7.61 21.36
CA GLN A 144 -8.70 -8.19 22.64
C GLN A 144 -7.17 -8.14 22.76
N SER A 145 -6.46 -8.52 21.69
CA SER A 145 -4.99 -8.38 21.66
C SER A 145 -4.55 -6.91 21.79
N PHE A 146 -5.22 -6.02 21.08
CA PHE A 146 -4.96 -4.58 21.11
C PHE A 146 -5.25 -3.99 22.50
N ARG A 147 -6.35 -4.39 23.13
CA ARG A 147 -6.73 -4.02 24.50
C ARG A 147 -5.61 -4.30 25.49
N TYR A 148 -5.05 -5.54 25.48
CA TYR A 148 -3.98 -5.91 26.40
C TYR A 148 -2.77 -4.99 26.28
N VAL A 149 -2.34 -4.71 25.04
CA VAL A 149 -1.21 -3.80 24.77
C VAL A 149 -1.49 -2.38 25.27
N MET A 150 -2.73 -1.90 25.09
CA MET A 150 -3.14 -0.55 25.51
C MET A 150 -3.31 -0.44 27.02
N GLU A 151 -3.87 -1.44 27.69
CA GLU A 151 -4.02 -1.47 29.15
C GLU A 151 -2.64 -1.42 29.84
N VAL A 152 -1.68 -2.20 29.34
CA VAL A 152 -0.27 -2.14 29.80
C VAL A 152 0.35 -0.77 29.57
N ARG A 153 0.17 -0.19 28.39
CA ARG A 153 0.70 1.12 28.03
C ARG A 153 0.16 2.23 28.93
N PHE A 154 -1.12 2.23 29.20
CA PHE A 154 -1.77 3.26 30.03
C PHE A 154 -1.85 2.88 31.52
N ALA A 155 -1.13 1.85 31.94
CA ALA A 155 -1.07 1.40 33.32
C ALA A 155 -2.48 1.22 33.95
N ASN A 156 -3.35 0.52 33.23
CA ASN A 156 -4.76 0.25 33.57
C ASN A 156 -5.64 1.48 33.78
N LYS A 157 -5.28 2.62 33.16
CA LYS A 157 -6.14 3.82 33.13
C LYS A 157 -7.05 3.86 31.90
N LEU A 158 -6.84 2.93 31.00
CA LEU A 158 -7.70 2.64 29.84
C LEU A 158 -8.27 1.25 30.04
N SER A 159 -9.57 1.09 29.90
CA SER A 159 -10.29 -0.18 29.95
C SER A 159 -11.22 -0.34 28.76
N PHE A 160 -11.62 -1.60 28.52
CA PHE A 160 -12.56 -1.94 27.46
C PHE A 160 -13.71 -2.76 28.03
N THR A 161 -14.93 -2.34 27.75
CA THR A 161 -16.15 -3.09 28.04
C THR A 161 -16.74 -3.59 26.73
N ILE A 162 -16.72 -4.90 26.50
CA ILE A 162 -17.24 -5.53 25.28
C ILE A 162 -18.48 -6.33 25.65
N ASP A 163 -19.62 -5.91 25.14
CA ASP A 163 -20.93 -6.51 25.42
C ASP A 163 -21.60 -6.86 24.07
N VAL A 164 -21.30 -8.03 23.58
CA VAL A 164 -21.77 -8.59 22.30
C VAL A 164 -22.12 -10.05 22.50
N ASP A 165 -23.34 -10.43 22.11
CA ASP A 165 -23.79 -11.82 22.21
C ASP A 165 -22.91 -12.76 21.37
N GLU A 166 -22.56 -13.88 21.96
CA GLU A 166 -21.68 -14.89 21.32
C GLU A 166 -22.27 -15.41 20.01
N ALA A 167 -23.59 -15.58 19.95
CA ALA A 167 -24.29 -16.05 18.75
C ALA A 167 -24.17 -15.10 17.54
N GLN A 168 -23.96 -13.82 17.80
CA GLN A 168 -23.90 -12.78 16.76
C GLN A 168 -22.49 -12.61 16.17
N LYS A 169 -21.45 -13.04 16.87
CA LYS A 169 -20.05 -12.80 16.50
C LYS A 169 -19.65 -13.48 15.20
N ASP A 170 -20.18 -14.66 14.90
CA ASP A 170 -19.85 -15.41 13.69
C ASP A 170 -20.75 -15.09 12.49
N VAL A 171 -21.91 -14.50 12.76
CA VAL A 171 -22.91 -14.18 11.75
C VAL A 171 -22.70 -12.78 11.18
N LEU A 172 -22.46 -11.81 12.06
CA LEU A 172 -22.31 -10.42 11.66
C LEU A 172 -20.92 -10.12 11.13
N THR A 173 -20.87 -9.29 10.09
CA THR A 173 -19.64 -8.92 9.40
C THR A 173 -19.47 -7.42 9.28
N LEU A 174 -18.19 -6.98 9.17
CA LEU A 174 -17.83 -5.58 8.99
C LEU A 174 -16.50 -5.48 8.19
N PRO A 175 -16.16 -4.30 7.65
CA PRO A 175 -14.85 -4.09 7.02
C PRO A 175 -13.73 -4.36 8.02
N VAL A 176 -12.67 -5.04 7.57
CA VAL A 176 -11.48 -5.34 8.38
C VAL A 176 -10.85 -4.05 8.95
N LEU A 177 -10.29 -4.12 10.15
CA LEU A 177 -9.70 -2.97 10.86
C LEU A 177 -10.66 -1.79 11.05
N SER A 178 -11.95 -2.06 11.29
CA SER A 178 -12.96 -1.01 11.56
C SER A 178 -12.84 -0.43 12.96
N LEU A 179 -12.43 -1.22 13.94
CA LEU A 179 -12.35 -0.78 15.33
C LEU A 179 -11.03 -0.04 15.65
N LEU A 180 -9.96 -0.32 14.91
CA LEU A 180 -8.64 0.29 15.15
C LEU A 180 -8.66 1.83 15.08
N PRO A 181 -9.20 2.48 14.03
CA PRO A 181 -9.24 3.95 13.96
C PRO A 181 -10.08 4.57 15.09
N LEU A 182 -11.09 3.87 15.60
CA LEU A 182 -11.93 4.36 16.69
C LEU A 182 -11.15 4.38 18.01
N VAL A 183 -10.43 3.30 18.32
CA VAL A 183 -9.61 3.22 19.53
C VAL A 183 -8.42 4.18 19.46
N ASP A 184 -7.77 4.30 18.29
CA ASP A 184 -6.72 5.30 18.08
C ASP A 184 -7.26 6.72 18.30
N ASN A 185 -8.44 7.04 17.78
CA ASN A 185 -9.10 8.32 17.95
C ASN A 185 -9.28 8.68 19.44
N VAL A 186 -9.68 7.69 20.27
CA VAL A 186 -9.80 7.90 21.73
C VAL A 186 -8.47 8.35 22.32
N THR A 187 -7.38 7.66 22.01
CA THR A 187 -6.06 7.93 22.61
C THR A 187 -5.39 9.20 22.08
N VAL A 188 -5.73 9.58 20.86
CA VAL A 188 -5.22 10.79 20.22
C VAL A 188 -5.88 12.05 20.79
N HIS A 189 -7.20 12.03 20.97
CA HIS A 189 -7.97 13.22 21.31
C HIS A 189 -8.19 13.41 22.81
N ASN A 190 -8.07 12.36 23.63
CA ASN A 190 -8.38 12.44 25.04
C ASN A 190 -7.16 12.34 25.95
N ARG A 191 -7.25 12.99 27.11
CA ARG A 191 -6.34 12.78 28.24
C ARG A 191 -6.71 11.47 28.92
N ILE A 192 -5.67 10.67 29.22
CA ILE A 192 -5.82 9.38 29.90
C ILE A 192 -4.82 9.40 31.05
N ASP A 193 -5.28 9.71 32.24
CA ASP A 193 -4.49 9.83 33.47
C ASP A 193 -5.25 9.28 34.68
N SER A 194 -4.77 9.53 35.89
CA SER A 194 -5.38 9.00 37.12
C SER A 194 -6.74 9.63 37.42
N GLU A 195 -6.96 10.87 36.98
CA GLU A 195 -8.22 11.61 37.18
C GLU A 195 -9.20 11.34 36.02
N HIS A 196 -8.69 11.07 34.82
CA HIS A 196 -9.46 10.85 33.60
C HIS A 196 -9.26 9.40 33.12
N LYS A 197 -9.87 8.45 33.85
CA LYS A 197 -9.90 7.06 33.42
C LYS A 197 -10.79 6.91 32.20
N MET A 198 -10.30 6.20 31.20
CA MET A 198 -11.00 6.01 29.94
C MET A 198 -11.56 4.59 29.86
N ASP A 199 -12.87 4.47 29.66
CA ASP A 199 -13.52 3.20 29.33
C ASP A 199 -14.08 3.27 27.90
N ILE A 200 -13.62 2.35 27.05
CA ILE A 200 -14.11 2.18 25.69
C ILE A 200 -15.16 1.08 25.71
N SER A 201 -16.42 1.47 25.49
CA SER A 201 -17.52 0.53 25.44
C SER A 201 -17.84 0.14 24.00
N ILE A 202 -17.90 -1.17 23.73
CA ILE A 202 -18.24 -1.76 22.44
C ILE A 202 -19.46 -2.64 22.66
N ARG A 203 -20.62 -2.24 22.08
CA ARG A 203 -21.90 -2.94 22.27
C ARG A 203 -22.64 -3.09 20.96
N LEU A 204 -23.39 -4.18 20.85
CA LEU A 204 -24.33 -4.37 19.75
C LEU A 204 -25.71 -3.83 20.15
N ASN A 205 -26.32 -2.99 19.30
CA ASN A 205 -27.68 -2.52 19.52
C ASN A 205 -28.71 -3.42 18.82
N GLU A 206 -30.00 -3.13 19.06
CA GLU A 206 -31.12 -3.88 18.47
C GLU A 206 -31.23 -3.73 16.94
N GLN A 207 -30.60 -2.68 16.36
CA GLN A 207 -30.57 -2.43 14.92
C GLN A 207 -29.39 -3.11 14.22
N TYR A 208 -28.68 -4.00 14.90
CA TYR A 208 -27.44 -4.64 14.41
C TYR A 208 -26.35 -3.63 14.04
N GLU A 209 -26.25 -2.53 14.79
CA GLU A 209 -25.13 -1.62 14.70
C GLU A 209 -24.18 -1.87 15.87
N LEU A 210 -22.88 -1.97 15.59
CA LEU A 210 -21.85 -2.01 16.62
C LEU A 210 -21.58 -0.58 17.10
N VAL A 211 -21.93 -0.31 18.33
CA VAL A 211 -21.79 1.02 18.95
C VAL A 211 -20.49 1.05 19.75
N VAL A 212 -19.57 1.90 19.32
CA VAL A 212 -18.34 2.18 20.04
C VAL A 212 -18.46 3.55 20.71
N SER A 213 -18.27 3.59 22.01
CA SER A 213 -18.43 4.83 22.77
C SER A 213 -17.32 5.01 23.81
N ASN A 214 -16.98 6.27 24.08
CA ASN A 214 -16.03 6.65 25.11
C ASN A 214 -16.37 8.00 25.74
N PRO A 215 -15.98 8.25 27.00
CA PRO A 215 -16.02 9.60 27.60
C PRO A 215 -15.14 10.60 26.84
N ILE A 216 -15.47 11.87 26.91
CA ILE A 216 -14.72 12.96 26.30
C ILE A 216 -13.91 13.70 27.36
N TYR A 217 -12.59 13.62 27.27
CA TYR A 217 -11.64 14.37 28.10
C TYR A 217 -10.62 15.08 27.22
N PRO A 218 -10.93 16.22 26.62
CA PRO A 218 -10.11 16.84 25.57
C PRO A 218 -8.69 17.12 26.05
N LYS A 219 -7.70 16.86 25.19
CA LYS A 219 -6.32 17.29 25.41
C LYS A 219 -6.21 18.82 25.34
N LEU A 220 -5.31 19.38 26.12
CA LEU A 220 -5.02 20.82 26.12
C LEU A 220 -4.33 21.30 24.84
N SER A 221 -3.58 20.42 24.19
CA SER A 221 -2.92 20.70 22.92
C SER A 221 -3.68 20.00 21.79
N PRO A 222 -3.85 20.64 20.63
CA PRO A 222 -4.44 19.97 19.47
C PRO A 222 -3.59 18.76 19.10
N PRO A 223 -4.23 17.63 18.71
CA PRO A 223 -3.48 16.44 18.28
C PRO A 223 -2.73 16.71 16.97
N ASP A 224 -1.51 16.21 16.91
CA ASP A 224 -0.68 16.26 15.69
C ASP A 224 -1.12 15.14 14.71
N THR A 225 -2.32 15.28 14.16
CA THR A 225 -2.91 14.31 13.22
C THR A 225 -3.68 15.00 12.11
N ASN A 226 -3.67 14.39 10.92
CA ASN A 226 -4.37 14.90 9.74
C ASN A 226 -5.92 14.70 9.80
N GLY A 227 -6.47 14.14 10.88
CA GLY A 227 -7.91 13.96 11.05
C GLY A 227 -8.60 12.98 10.06
N THR A 228 -7.84 12.16 9.35
CA THR A 228 -8.35 11.32 8.24
C THR A 228 -8.91 9.97 8.68
N GLY A 229 -8.74 9.57 9.94
CA GLY A 229 -9.08 8.22 10.42
C GLY A 229 -10.56 7.87 10.26
N LEU A 230 -11.45 8.75 10.71
CA LEU A 230 -12.91 8.54 10.62
C LEU A 230 -13.41 8.64 9.17
N SER A 231 -12.91 9.59 8.38
CA SER A 231 -13.29 9.71 6.97
C SER A 231 -12.86 8.50 6.14
N ASN A 232 -11.68 7.94 6.42
CA ASN A 232 -11.23 6.70 5.80
C ASN A 232 -12.10 5.50 6.19
N LEU A 233 -12.53 5.45 7.45
CA LEU A 233 -13.46 4.43 7.92
C LEU A 233 -14.82 4.54 7.22
N GLU A 234 -15.38 5.72 7.12
CA GLU A 234 -16.63 6.00 6.42
C GLU A 234 -16.56 5.59 4.94
N ASN A 235 -15.50 6.00 4.24
CA ASN A 235 -15.26 5.62 2.85
C ASN A 235 -15.17 4.09 2.69
N ARG A 236 -14.55 3.39 3.63
CA ARG A 236 -14.43 1.93 3.61
C ARG A 236 -15.79 1.25 3.77
N PHE A 237 -16.62 1.71 4.71
CA PHE A 237 -17.99 1.20 4.88
C PHE A 237 -18.84 1.44 3.63
N ASN A 238 -18.74 2.63 3.04
CA ASN A 238 -19.47 2.95 1.82
C ASN A 238 -19.02 2.06 0.64
N LEU A 239 -17.71 1.86 0.44
CA LEU A 239 -17.17 1.07 -0.67
C LEU A 239 -17.45 -0.44 -0.54
N LEU A 240 -17.32 -1.01 0.66
CA LEU A 240 -17.39 -2.45 0.86
C LEU A 240 -18.79 -2.96 1.20
N MET A 241 -19.61 -2.13 1.85
CA MET A 241 -20.91 -2.55 2.36
C MET A 241 -22.06 -1.68 1.84
N ASN A 242 -21.77 -0.61 1.11
CA ASN A 242 -22.73 0.42 0.69
C ASN A 242 -23.59 0.95 1.87
N LYS A 243 -22.94 1.13 3.03
CA LYS A 243 -23.53 1.65 4.26
C LYS A 243 -22.72 2.83 4.78
N GLN A 244 -23.37 3.69 5.54
CA GLN A 244 -22.72 4.86 6.16
C GLN A 244 -22.64 4.64 7.66
N ILE A 245 -21.50 5.04 8.25
CA ILE A 245 -21.34 5.11 9.69
C ILE A 245 -22.06 6.35 10.21
N ARG A 246 -22.50 6.30 11.48
CA ARG A 246 -23.13 7.44 12.14
C ARG A 246 -22.30 7.85 13.34
N ILE A 247 -22.05 9.13 13.49
CA ILE A 247 -21.26 9.69 14.58
C ILE A 247 -22.13 10.62 15.39
N GLU A 248 -22.17 10.40 16.69
CA GLU A 248 -22.88 11.25 17.66
C GLU A 248 -21.93 11.73 18.74
N THR A 249 -21.97 12.99 19.02
CA THR A 249 -21.16 13.61 20.07
C THR A 249 -22.09 14.43 20.96
N ASP A 250 -22.15 14.09 22.21
CA ASP A 250 -22.73 14.97 23.23
C ASP A 250 -21.60 15.58 24.09
N GLU A 251 -21.93 16.38 25.11
CA GLU A 251 -20.95 17.09 25.95
C GLU A 251 -20.00 16.13 26.70
N LYS A 252 -20.37 14.88 26.91
CA LYS A 252 -19.66 13.94 27.79
C LYS A 252 -19.20 12.65 27.09
N VAL A 253 -19.87 12.27 26.02
CA VAL A 253 -19.65 10.94 25.37
C VAL A 253 -19.61 11.10 23.87
N PHE A 254 -18.62 10.48 23.28
CA PHE A 254 -18.47 10.29 21.84
C PHE A 254 -18.95 8.90 21.46
N ARG A 255 -19.78 8.77 20.40
CA ARG A 255 -20.35 7.51 19.93
C ARG A 255 -20.20 7.38 18.43
N VAL A 256 -19.81 6.19 17.99
CA VAL A 256 -19.81 5.82 16.58
C VAL A 256 -20.60 4.55 16.40
N TYR A 257 -21.52 4.56 15.44
CA TYR A 257 -22.39 3.45 15.08
C TYR A 257 -21.90 2.85 13.76
N LEU A 258 -21.49 1.60 13.81
CA LEU A 258 -21.01 0.84 12.66
C LEU A 258 -22.10 -0.14 12.23
N PRO A 259 -22.71 0.03 11.04
CA PRO A 259 -23.75 -0.87 10.57
C PRO A 259 -23.14 -2.21 10.16
N LEU A 260 -23.64 -3.32 10.71
CA LEU A 260 -23.20 -4.69 10.38
C LEU A 260 -24.10 -5.34 9.32
N ILE A 261 -23.60 -6.42 8.68
CA ILE A 261 -24.37 -7.27 7.76
C ILE A 261 -24.30 -8.70 8.24
#